data_b6d3a60564fb868d091143a31e54878d
#
_entry.id   b6d3a60564fb868d091143a31e54878d
#
_cell.length_a   1.000
_cell.length_b   1.000
_cell.length_c   1.000
_cell.angle_alpha   90.00
_cell.angle_beta   90.00
_cell.angle_gamma   90.00
#
_symmetry.space_group_name_H-M   'P 1'
#
loop_
_entity.id
_entity.type
_entity.pdbx_description
1 polymer ?
#
loop_
_entity_poly.entity_id
_entity_poly.type
_entity_poly.pdbx_seq_one_letter_code
_entity_poly.pdbx_strand_id
1 'polypeptide(L)'
;MIASLGCPYTCSFCIDSTVDYQALNVEQMKEDLRFLRTKMRRPHVGWHDPNFGVRFDETLGAIEEAVPPGSVDFLAESSLSLLSEARLERLKKNSFQAMLPGIESWYSLGNKAKTGKVIGIDKVRQVADHVNMILRYIPYVQTNFVLGLDCDEGPEPFELTKKFVELAPGAFPGYSLLSAFGRAAPLNLDLQRAGRVLPVPHHFLNNYLAMNVRPKNYDWATFYDHVVDLTKYTFSWRAIGRRFRANKTAIPSALNVIRAVTSERAVRVGHHESVRAQLRTDPQVRRFFDGESDLLPSTYGERVRNDLGPLWPHLPKGALYHNPNAYLDSENALEAIAR
;
A
#
# COMPACT_ATOMS: atom_id res chain seq x y z
N MET A 1 4.11 -17.17 0.15
CA MET A 1 3.04 -18.19 0.21
C MET A 1 1.69 -17.50 0.27
N ILE A 2 0.61 -18.19 -0.05
CA ILE A 2 -0.78 -17.73 0.15
C ILE A 2 -1.57 -18.86 0.81
N ALA A 3 -2.49 -18.54 1.72
CA ALA A 3 -3.43 -19.47 2.35
C ALA A 3 -4.87 -19.22 1.89
N SER A 4 -5.12 -18.09 1.22
CA SER A 4 -6.45 -17.74 0.70
C SER A 4 -6.36 -16.87 -0.56
N LEU A 5 -7.43 -16.90 -1.35
CA LEU A 5 -7.72 -15.95 -2.43
C LEU A 5 -8.88 -15.06 -2.01
N GLY A 6 -8.91 -13.83 -2.53
CA GLY A 6 -9.97 -12.88 -2.22
C GLY A 6 -9.99 -12.42 -0.75
N CYS A 7 -10.94 -11.55 -0.43
CA CYS A 7 -11.08 -11.01 0.92
C CYS A 7 -12.57 -10.84 1.26
N PRO A 8 -13.03 -11.23 2.47
CA PRO A 8 -14.43 -11.08 2.86
C PRO A 8 -14.82 -9.63 3.18
N TYR A 9 -13.85 -8.70 3.19
CA TYR A 9 -14.10 -7.28 3.39
C TYR A 9 -14.35 -6.59 2.05
N THR A 10 -15.43 -5.84 1.94
CA THR A 10 -15.87 -5.14 0.73
C THR A 10 -15.30 -3.72 0.64
N CYS A 11 -13.97 -3.58 0.68
CA CYS A 11 -13.32 -2.28 0.57
C CYS A 11 -13.36 -1.80 -0.89
N SER A 12 -14.07 -0.71 -1.18
CA SER A 12 -14.30 -0.23 -2.56
C SER A 12 -13.03 0.07 -3.35
N PHE A 13 -11.94 0.42 -2.68
CA PHE A 13 -10.63 0.73 -3.29
C PHE A 13 -9.74 -0.51 -3.50
N CYS A 14 -10.10 -1.67 -2.94
CA CYS A 14 -9.24 -2.85 -2.93
C CYS A 14 -9.56 -3.76 -4.11
N ILE A 15 -8.52 -4.23 -4.79
CA ILE A 15 -8.63 -5.15 -5.93
C ILE A 15 -9.15 -6.53 -5.52
N ASP A 16 -8.97 -6.94 -4.27
CA ASP A 16 -9.42 -8.24 -3.75
C ASP A 16 -10.89 -8.23 -3.29
N SER A 17 -11.53 -7.05 -3.27
CA SER A 17 -12.92 -6.93 -2.80
C SER A 17 -13.95 -7.54 -3.76
N THR A 18 -13.56 -7.76 -5.01
CA THR A 18 -14.38 -8.36 -6.08
C THR A 18 -14.08 -9.84 -6.30
N VAL A 19 -13.12 -10.38 -5.57
CA VAL A 19 -12.74 -11.80 -5.61
C VAL A 19 -13.37 -12.51 -4.42
N ASP A 20 -14.17 -13.54 -4.70
CA ASP A 20 -14.78 -14.36 -3.66
C ASP A 20 -13.71 -14.96 -2.75
N TYR A 21 -13.94 -14.87 -1.43
CA TYR A 21 -13.02 -15.45 -0.48
C TYR A 21 -13.00 -16.98 -0.58
N GLN A 22 -11.83 -17.52 -0.87
CA GLN A 22 -11.58 -18.95 -0.96
C GLN A 22 -10.34 -19.32 -0.16
N ALA A 23 -10.51 -20.17 0.85
CA ALA A 23 -9.36 -20.77 1.54
C ALA A 23 -8.69 -21.81 0.65
N LEU A 24 -7.36 -21.82 0.66
CA LEU A 24 -6.56 -22.81 -0.04
C LEU A 24 -6.33 -24.06 0.83
N ASN A 25 -5.79 -25.11 0.23
CA ASN A 25 -5.57 -26.39 0.90
C ASN A 25 -4.52 -26.27 2.00
N VAL A 26 -4.95 -26.48 3.24
CA VAL A 26 -4.11 -26.37 4.44
C VAL A 26 -3.04 -27.46 4.48
N GLU A 27 -3.32 -28.68 4.01
CA GLU A 27 -2.34 -29.76 3.98
C GLU A 27 -1.20 -29.46 3.01
N GLN A 28 -1.51 -28.92 1.81
CA GLN A 28 -0.49 -28.47 0.88
C GLN A 28 0.38 -27.38 1.48
N MET A 29 -0.21 -26.43 2.20
CA MET A 29 0.55 -25.39 2.90
C MET A 29 1.52 -25.97 3.94
N LYS A 30 1.11 -26.99 4.70
CA LYS A 30 1.98 -27.68 5.65
C LYS A 30 3.13 -28.39 4.95
N GLU A 31 2.86 -29.07 3.84
CA GLU A 31 3.89 -29.73 3.03
C GLU A 31 4.91 -28.74 2.48
N ASP A 32 4.44 -27.62 1.94
CA ASP A 32 5.30 -26.55 1.41
C ASP A 32 6.22 -25.97 2.50
N LEU A 33 5.69 -25.72 3.70
CA LEU A 33 6.49 -25.25 4.84
C LEU A 33 7.55 -26.28 5.27
N ARG A 34 7.17 -27.56 5.36
CA ARG A 34 8.11 -28.64 5.64
C ARG A 34 9.20 -28.74 4.57
N PHE A 35 8.81 -28.67 3.30
CA PHE A 35 9.75 -28.69 2.18
C PHE A 35 10.75 -27.52 2.26
N LEU A 36 10.28 -26.28 2.46
CA LEU A 36 11.16 -25.11 2.62
C LEU A 36 12.20 -25.34 3.73
N ARG A 37 11.78 -25.93 4.84
CA ARG A 37 12.68 -26.30 5.95
C ARG A 37 13.75 -27.32 5.57
N THR A 38 13.49 -28.23 4.64
CA THR A 38 14.51 -29.19 4.16
C THR A 38 15.57 -28.52 3.29
N LYS A 39 15.21 -27.39 2.66
CA LYS A 39 16.09 -26.67 1.72
C LYS A 39 16.87 -25.53 2.34
N MET A 40 16.33 -24.92 3.40
CA MET A 40 16.91 -23.76 4.04
C MET A 40 16.92 -23.91 5.57
N ARG A 41 17.99 -23.43 6.20
CA ARG A 41 18.14 -23.53 7.67
C ARG A 41 17.05 -22.71 8.41
N ARG A 42 16.75 -21.49 7.94
CA ARG A 42 15.75 -20.59 8.48
C ARG A 42 15.15 -19.75 7.35
N PRO A 43 14.18 -20.29 6.61
CA PRO A 43 13.55 -19.55 5.52
C PRO A 43 12.75 -18.36 6.02
N HIS A 44 12.67 -17.30 5.20
CA HIS A 44 11.79 -16.17 5.38
C HIS A 44 10.60 -16.35 4.45
N VAL A 45 9.40 -16.39 5.01
CA VAL A 45 8.13 -16.62 4.28
C VAL A 45 7.26 -15.40 4.37
N GLY A 46 6.97 -14.78 3.22
CA GLY A 46 5.94 -13.75 3.10
C GLY A 46 4.57 -14.37 2.80
N TRP A 47 3.58 -14.02 3.60
CA TRP A 47 2.19 -14.32 3.32
C TRP A 47 1.58 -13.20 2.47
N HIS A 48 1.19 -13.55 1.25
CA HIS A 48 0.56 -12.64 0.29
C HIS A 48 -0.97 -12.81 0.27
N ASP A 49 -1.52 -13.23 1.38
CA ASP A 49 -2.98 -13.20 1.55
C ASP A 49 -3.45 -11.75 1.56
N PRO A 50 -4.57 -11.43 0.89
CA PRO A 50 -5.13 -10.07 0.93
C PRO A 50 -5.41 -9.57 2.36
N ASN A 51 -5.59 -10.51 3.29
CA ASN A 51 -5.76 -10.21 4.71
C ASN A 51 -5.47 -11.44 5.57
N PHE A 52 -4.21 -11.61 5.95
CA PHE A 52 -3.81 -12.69 6.85
C PHE A 52 -4.56 -12.62 8.19
N GLY A 53 -5.12 -13.72 8.60
CA GLY A 53 -5.85 -13.82 9.87
C GLY A 53 -7.38 -13.84 9.75
N VAL A 54 -7.93 -13.84 8.54
CA VAL A 54 -9.37 -14.11 8.34
C VAL A 54 -9.72 -15.50 8.91
N ARG A 55 -8.93 -16.53 8.58
CA ARG A 55 -8.98 -17.86 9.20
C ARG A 55 -7.81 -18.08 10.15
N PHE A 56 -7.61 -17.15 11.08
CA PHE A 56 -6.41 -17.08 11.92
C PHE A 56 -6.06 -18.39 12.59
N ASP A 57 -7.02 -19.00 13.30
CA ASP A 57 -6.75 -20.19 14.13
C ASP A 57 -6.40 -21.40 13.27
N GLU A 58 -7.01 -21.55 12.13
CA GLU A 58 -6.72 -22.64 11.21
C GLU A 58 -5.37 -22.47 10.52
N THR A 59 -5.11 -21.28 9.95
CA THR A 59 -3.83 -20.99 9.28
C THR A 59 -2.67 -21.07 10.25
N LEU A 60 -2.80 -20.47 11.44
CA LEU A 60 -1.74 -20.50 12.43
C LEU A 60 -1.56 -21.87 13.07
N GLY A 61 -2.65 -22.62 13.29
CA GLY A 61 -2.60 -24.02 13.73
C GLY A 61 -1.83 -24.90 12.72
N ALA A 62 -2.06 -24.72 11.45
CA ALA A 62 -1.33 -25.43 10.41
C ALA A 62 0.18 -25.07 10.38
N ILE A 63 0.54 -23.81 10.61
CA ILE A 63 1.95 -23.40 10.78
C ILE A 63 2.54 -24.11 12.00
N GLU A 64 1.84 -24.10 13.15
CA GLU A 64 2.30 -24.72 14.40
C GLU A 64 2.50 -26.24 14.27
N GLU A 65 1.68 -26.92 13.46
CA GLU A 65 1.82 -28.35 13.14
C GLU A 65 2.93 -28.64 12.14
N ALA A 66 3.16 -27.73 11.19
CA ALA A 66 4.08 -27.97 10.09
C ALA A 66 5.55 -27.74 10.50
N VAL A 67 5.84 -26.73 11.31
CA VAL A 67 7.21 -26.30 11.61
C VAL A 67 7.37 -25.88 13.06
N PRO A 68 8.51 -26.23 13.70
CA PRO A 68 8.78 -25.77 15.06
C PRO A 68 8.89 -24.26 15.16
N PRO A 69 8.43 -23.65 16.27
CA PRO A 69 8.63 -22.23 16.53
C PRO A 69 10.09 -21.80 16.36
N GLY A 70 10.33 -20.66 15.73
CA GLY A 70 11.68 -20.13 15.50
C GLY A 70 12.44 -20.73 14.33
N SER A 71 11.86 -21.71 13.64
CA SER A 71 12.52 -22.38 12.51
C SER A 71 12.25 -21.72 11.16
N VAL A 72 11.21 -20.89 11.07
CA VAL A 72 10.83 -20.07 9.91
C VAL A 72 10.50 -18.69 10.40
N ASP A 73 10.93 -17.66 9.68
CA ASP A 73 10.52 -16.29 9.94
C ASP A 73 9.38 -15.92 8.99
N PHE A 74 8.34 -15.28 9.52
CA PHE A 74 7.15 -14.90 8.76
C PHE A 74 6.96 -13.39 8.70
N LEU A 75 6.39 -12.93 7.59
CA LEU A 75 5.80 -11.61 7.43
C LEU A 75 4.41 -11.73 6.79
N ALA A 76 3.48 -10.85 7.16
CA ALA A 76 2.13 -10.89 6.62
C ALA A 76 1.50 -9.51 6.52
N GLU A 77 0.57 -9.38 5.56
CA GLU A 77 -0.38 -8.27 5.50
C GLU A 77 -1.64 -8.61 6.29
N SER A 78 -2.19 -7.65 7.03
CA SER A 78 -3.38 -7.89 7.84
C SER A 78 -4.14 -6.59 8.11
N SER A 79 -5.37 -6.73 8.61
CA SER A 79 -6.12 -5.60 9.14
C SER A 79 -5.83 -5.41 10.62
N LEU A 80 -5.78 -4.17 11.11
CA LEU A 80 -5.66 -3.88 12.54
C LEU A 80 -6.74 -4.59 13.36
N SER A 81 -7.97 -4.68 12.83
CA SER A 81 -9.08 -5.35 13.50
C SER A 81 -8.83 -6.82 13.86
N LEU A 82 -7.94 -7.48 13.13
CA LEU A 82 -7.59 -8.90 13.34
C LEU A 82 -6.41 -9.11 14.29
N LEU A 83 -5.69 -8.06 14.67
CA LEU A 83 -4.49 -8.12 15.49
C LEU A 83 -4.79 -7.84 16.98
N SER A 84 -5.49 -8.77 17.63
CA SER A 84 -5.69 -8.72 19.09
C SER A 84 -4.43 -9.16 19.84
N GLU A 85 -4.31 -8.78 21.13
CA GLU A 85 -3.14 -9.11 21.95
C GLU A 85 -2.88 -10.62 22.01
N ALA A 86 -3.93 -11.43 22.24
CA ALA A 86 -3.81 -12.89 22.24
C ALA A 86 -3.31 -13.47 20.91
N ARG A 87 -3.76 -12.89 19.77
CA ARG A 87 -3.25 -13.29 18.45
C ARG A 87 -1.79 -12.87 18.24
N LEU A 88 -1.43 -11.69 18.71
CA LEU A 88 -0.05 -11.19 18.66
C LEU A 88 0.93 -12.05 19.45
N GLU A 89 0.52 -12.56 20.62
CA GLU A 89 1.31 -13.53 21.39
C GLU A 89 1.60 -14.79 20.59
N ARG A 90 0.59 -15.37 19.92
CA ARG A 90 0.77 -16.53 19.05
C ARG A 90 1.64 -16.23 17.85
N LEU A 91 1.45 -15.08 17.19
CA LEU A 91 2.30 -14.65 16.07
C LEU A 91 3.77 -14.51 16.50
N LYS A 92 4.02 -13.89 17.66
CA LYS A 92 5.37 -13.77 18.21
C LYS A 92 5.99 -15.15 18.51
N LYS A 93 5.25 -16.07 19.13
CA LYS A 93 5.69 -17.43 19.39
C LYS A 93 6.11 -18.14 18.10
N ASN A 94 5.40 -17.90 17.03
CA ASN A 94 5.65 -18.50 15.72
C ASN A 94 6.57 -17.68 14.80
N SER A 95 7.33 -16.72 15.38
CA SER A 95 8.39 -15.96 14.69
C SER A 95 7.89 -15.06 13.56
N PHE A 96 6.73 -14.46 13.70
CA PHE A 96 6.33 -13.37 12.83
C PHE A 96 7.21 -12.15 13.10
N GLN A 97 8.00 -11.76 12.10
CA GLN A 97 8.98 -10.68 12.18
C GLN A 97 8.40 -9.35 11.69
N ALA A 98 7.42 -9.40 10.78
CA ALA A 98 6.82 -8.21 10.23
C ALA A 98 5.30 -8.36 10.04
N MET A 99 4.58 -7.28 10.33
CA MET A 99 3.16 -7.12 10.01
C MET A 99 2.93 -5.80 9.29
N LEU A 100 2.09 -5.85 8.24
CA LEU A 100 1.84 -4.72 7.35
C LEU A 100 0.34 -4.33 7.37
N PRO A 101 -0.16 -3.76 8.48
CA PRO A 101 -1.57 -3.37 8.56
C PRO A 101 -1.89 -2.15 7.70
N GLY A 102 -3.03 -2.22 6.97
CA GLY A 102 -3.63 -1.08 6.30
C GLY A 102 -4.37 -0.18 7.30
N ILE A 103 -4.10 1.12 7.25
CA ILE A 103 -4.87 2.16 7.96
C ILE A 103 -5.74 2.92 6.98
N GLU A 104 -5.22 3.13 5.79
CA GLU A 104 -5.79 3.74 4.59
C GLU A 104 -6.09 5.23 4.76
N SER A 105 -7.02 5.60 5.64
CA SER A 105 -7.48 6.98 5.85
C SER A 105 -7.82 7.27 7.30
N TRP A 106 -7.76 8.54 7.69
CA TRP A 106 -8.21 9.03 9.00
C TRP A 106 -9.73 9.26 9.06
N TYR A 107 -10.41 9.13 7.92
CA TYR A 107 -11.85 9.25 7.78
C TYR A 107 -12.50 7.89 7.55
N SER A 108 -13.78 7.86 7.24
CA SER A 108 -14.52 6.61 7.09
C SER A 108 -14.26 5.97 5.71
N LEU A 109 -13.29 5.07 5.65
CA LEU A 109 -13.00 4.28 4.43
C LEU A 109 -13.18 2.76 4.65
N GLY A 110 -13.84 2.34 5.70
CA GLY A 110 -14.07 0.93 6.04
C GLY A 110 -13.65 0.59 7.47
N ASN A 111 -14.03 -0.62 7.92
CA ASN A 111 -13.86 -1.06 9.32
C ASN A 111 -12.54 -1.80 9.61
N LYS A 112 -11.57 -1.76 8.70
CA LYS A 112 -10.28 -2.48 8.86
C LYS A 112 -9.48 -2.03 10.10
N ALA A 113 -9.61 -0.77 10.49
CA ALA A 113 -8.91 -0.23 11.65
C ALA A 113 -9.61 -0.53 12.99
N LYS A 114 -10.83 -1.10 12.97
CA LYS A 114 -11.65 -1.37 14.18
C LYS A 114 -11.95 -0.11 15.03
N THR A 115 -11.96 1.05 14.43
CA THR A 115 -12.26 2.33 15.12
C THR A 115 -13.74 2.72 15.02
N GLY A 116 -14.57 1.89 14.41
CA GLY A 116 -15.99 2.17 14.23
C GLY A 116 -16.21 3.46 13.42
N LYS A 117 -17.02 4.38 13.96
CA LYS A 117 -17.29 5.68 13.36
C LYS A 117 -16.30 6.78 13.79
N VAL A 118 -15.26 6.46 14.55
CA VAL A 118 -14.26 7.43 15.01
C VAL A 118 -13.41 7.89 13.83
N ILE A 119 -13.24 9.19 13.70
CA ILE A 119 -12.47 9.85 12.63
C ILE A 119 -11.51 10.91 13.20
N GLY A 120 -10.65 11.44 12.35
CA GLY A 120 -9.75 12.54 12.70
C GLY A 120 -8.77 12.17 13.81
N ILE A 121 -8.51 13.13 14.70
CA ILE A 121 -7.46 13.00 15.74
C ILE A 121 -7.72 11.86 16.74
N ASP A 122 -8.98 11.55 17.02
CA ASP A 122 -9.30 10.46 17.94
C ASP A 122 -9.03 9.09 17.29
N LYS A 123 -9.26 8.95 15.99
CA LYS A 123 -8.83 7.77 15.23
C LYS A 123 -7.30 7.65 15.23
N VAL A 124 -6.59 8.75 15.03
CA VAL A 124 -5.11 8.78 15.09
C VAL A 124 -4.62 8.22 16.43
N ARG A 125 -5.18 8.67 17.55
CA ARG A 125 -4.79 8.18 18.90
C ARG A 125 -5.06 6.69 19.07
N GLN A 126 -6.29 6.24 18.75
CA GLN A 126 -6.66 4.82 18.88
C GLN A 126 -5.78 3.91 18.01
N VAL A 127 -5.51 4.31 16.77
CA VAL A 127 -4.66 3.56 15.84
C VAL A 127 -3.21 3.57 16.32
N ALA A 128 -2.70 4.69 16.81
CA ALA A 128 -1.34 4.78 17.35
C ALA A 128 -1.15 3.87 18.58
N ASP A 129 -2.11 3.86 19.50
CA ASP A 129 -2.08 2.97 20.67
C ASP A 129 -2.09 1.50 20.25
N HIS A 130 -2.92 1.12 19.29
CA HIS A 130 -2.97 -0.25 18.76
C HIS A 130 -1.64 -0.63 18.05
N VAL A 131 -1.09 0.25 17.22
CA VAL A 131 0.19 0.02 16.54
C VAL A 131 1.34 -0.10 17.55
N ASN A 132 1.36 0.72 18.59
CA ASN A 132 2.32 0.62 19.67
C ASN A 132 2.16 -0.70 20.47
N MET A 133 0.93 -1.21 20.61
CA MET A 133 0.69 -2.55 21.18
C MET A 133 1.29 -3.62 20.25
N ILE A 134 1.05 -3.57 18.93
CA ILE A 134 1.61 -4.54 17.98
C ILE A 134 3.14 -4.56 18.05
N LEU A 135 3.79 -3.39 18.15
CA LEU A 135 5.26 -3.26 18.26
C LEU A 135 5.87 -3.89 19.52
N ARG A 136 5.07 -4.24 20.54
CA ARG A 136 5.55 -5.01 21.70
C ARG A 136 5.76 -6.49 21.37
N TYR A 137 5.09 -6.99 20.33
CA TYR A 137 5.09 -8.40 19.92
C TYR A 137 5.83 -8.63 18.60
N ILE A 138 5.65 -7.74 17.63
CA ILE A 138 6.15 -7.85 16.27
C ILE A 138 7.29 -6.84 16.06
N PRO A 139 8.49 -7.29 15.69
CA PRO A 139 9.67 -6.43 15.58
C PRO A 139 9.57 -5.32 14.51
N TYR A 140 8.87 -5.58 13.40
CA TYR A 140 8.69 -4.62 12.30
C TYR A 140 7.22 -4.43 11.97
N VAL A 141 6.74 -3.19 12.05
CA VAL A 141 5.37 -2.85 11.67
C VAL A 141 5.40 -1.75 10.61
N GLN A 142 4.89 -2.07 9.41
CA GLN A 142 4.65 -1.07 8.37
C GLN A 142 3.17 -0.72 8.35
N THR A 143 2.85 0.55 8.47
CA THR A 143 1.47 1.06 8.38
C THR A 143 1.25 1.67 6.99
N ASN A 144 0.17 1.26 6.30
CA ASN A 144 -0.08 1.70 4.93
C ASN A 144 -1.23 2.71 4.88
N PHE A 145 -1.03 3.77 4.10
CA PHE A 145 -1.97 4.88 3.90
C PHE A 145 -2.21 5.10 2.41
N VAL A 146 -3.43 5.49 2.05
CA VAL A 146 -3.78 5.97 0.71
C VAL A 146 -4.00 7.48 0.79
N LEU A 147 -3.28 8.24 -0.03
CA LEU A 147 -3.35 9.71 -0.08
C LEU A 147 -4.13 10.15 -1.34
N GLY A 148 -4.91 11.20 -1.22
CA GLY A 148 -5.69 11.77 -2.32
C GLY A 148 -7.07 11.14 -2.49
N LEU A 149 -7.62 10.54 -1.44
CA LEU A 149 -8.99 10.04 -1.40
C LEU A 149 -10.00 11.19 -1.44
N ASP A 150 -11.22 10.90 -1.87
CA ASP A 150 -12.29 11.91 -1.96
C ASP A 150 -12.76 12.46 -0.60
N CYS A 151 -12.40 11.80 0.48
CA CYS A 151 -12.62 12.28 1.84
C CYS A 151 -11.48 13.16 2.38
N ASP A 152 -10.37 13.27 1.64
CA ASP A 152 -9.25 14.13 2.02
C ASP A 152 -9.52 15.56 1.55
N GLU A 153 -9.44 16.52 2.47
CA GLU A 153 -9.63 17.95 2.18
C GLU A 153 -8.63 18.79 2.97
N GLY A 154 -8.06 19.78 2.30
CA GLY A 154 -7.11 20.71 2.91
C GLY A 154 -5.86 20.02 3.50
N PRO A 155 -5.17 20.65 4.46
CA PRO A 155 -3.96 20.10 5.06
C PRO A 155 -4.22 19.01 6.11
N GLU A 156 -5.45 18.89 6.63
CA GLU A 156 -5.76 18.09 7.82
C GLU A 156 -5.36 16.61 7.68
N PRO A 157 -5.64 15.88 6.57
CA PRO A 157 -5.26 14.47 6.45
C PRO A 157 -3.76 14.24 6.60
N PHE A 158 -2.96 15.17 6.07
CA PHE A 158 -1.50 15.12 6.14
C PHE A 158 -0.98 15.45 7.53
N GLU A 159 -1.58 16.42 8.21
CA GLU A 159 -1.23 16.79 9.58
C GLU A 159 -1.60 15.67 10.58
N LEU A 160 -2.77 15.03 10.40
CA LEU A 160 -3.15 13.85 11.16
C LEU A 160 -2.15 12.69 10.95
N THR A 161 -1.66 12.51 9.73
CA THR A 161 -0.64 11.49 9.44
C THR A 161 0.70 11.83 10.10
N LYS A 162 1.13 13.10 10.08
CA LYS A 162 2.32 13.53 10.84
C LYS A 162 2.14 13.28 12.34
N LYS A 163 0.94 13.54 12.86
CA LYS A 163 0.63 13.27 14.28
C LYS A 163 0.72 11.79 14.62
N PHE A 164 0.24 10.91 13.72
CA PHE A 164 0.43 9.48 13.87
C PHE A 164 1.90 9.09 13.92
N VAL A 165 2.74 9.63 13.03
CA VAL A 165 4.20 9.39 13.00
C VAL A 165 4.87 9.82 14.32
N GLU A 166 4.31 10.82 15.00
CA GLU A 166 4.78 11.23 16.34
C GLU A 166 4.36 10.25 17.43
N LEU A 167 3.11 9.79 17.41
CA LEU A 167 2.52 8.96 18.46
C LEU A 167 2.93 7.49 18.35
N ALA A 168 3.23 7.00 17.13
CA ALA A 168 3.71 5.63 16.89
C ALA A 168 5.08 5.64 16.18
N PRO A 169 6.13 6.17 16.83
CA PRO A 169 7.43 6.41 16.17
C PRO A 169 8.15 5.12 15.76
N GLY A 170 7.81 3.97 16.32
CA GLY A 170 8.39 2.68 15.96
C GLY A 170 7.87 2.11 14.65
N ALA A 171 6.71 2.54 14.19
CA ALA A 171 6.13 2.09 12.92
C ALA A 171 6.85 2.72 11.71
N PHE A 172 6.86 1.97 10.60
CA PHE A 172 7.31 2.48 9.29
C PHE A 172 6.10 2.86 8.46
N PRO A 173 5.82 4.14 8.22
CA PRO A 173 4.68 4.53 7.41
C PRO A 173 4.98 4.34 5.91
N GLY A 174 4.10 3.65 5.20
CA GLY A 174 4.08 3.52 3.76
C GLY A 174 2.95 4.37 3.17
N TYR A 175 3.25 5.15 2.15
CA TYR A 175 2.27 6.00 1.47
C TYR A 175 2.05 5.50 0.05
N SER A 176 0.79 5.26 -0.31
CA SER A 176 0.34 5.02 -1.67
C SER A 176 -0.49 6.21 -2.13
N LEU A 177 -0.31 6.64 -3.37
CA LEU A 177 -1.20 7.63 -3.98
C LEU A 177 -2.40 6.90 -4.57
N LEU A 178 -3.58 7.52 -4.52
CA LEU A 178 -4.80 6.94 -5.09
C LEU A 178 -4.60 6.64 -6.57
N SER A 179 -4.76 5.37 -6.94
CA SER A 179 -4.57 4.91 -8.32
C SER A 179 -5.71 4.00 -8.75
N ALA A 180 -6.13 4.13 -10.00
CA ALA A 180 -7.17 3.31 -10.60
C ALA A 180 -6.55 2.31 -11.60
N PHE A 181 -6.81 1.02 -11.40
CA PHE A 181 -6.29 -0.10 -12.20
C PHE A 181 -7.44 -0.80 -12.93
N GLY A 182 -8.12 -0.09 -13.79
CA GLY A 182 -9.21 -0.66 -14.55
C GLY A 182 -10.39 -1.14 -13.69
N ARG A 183 -10.87 -2.37 -13.94
CA ARG A 183 -12.03 -2.97 -13.24
C ARG A 183 -11.71 -3.62 -11.90
N ALA A 184 -10.45 -3.63 -11.51
CA ALA A 184 -9.99 -4.44 -10.38
C ALA A 184 -10.64 -4.06 -9.03
N ALA A 185 -11.13 -2.83 -8.89
CA ALA A 185 -11.84 -2.39 -7.69
C ALA A 185 -13.10 -1.58 -8.05
N PRO A 186 -14.19 -1.65 -7.27
CA PRO A 186 -15.41 -0.87 -7.52
C PRO A 186 -15.15 0.63 -7.67
N LEU A 187 -14.33 1.21 -6.78
CA LEU A 187 -13.97 2.63 -6.83
C LEU A 187 -13.33 3.03 -8.18
N ASN A 188 -12.59 2.13 -8.83
CA ASN A 188 -11.95 2.42 -10.10
C ASN A 188 -12.99 2.71 -11.20
N LEU A 189 -14.07 1.94 -11.24
CA LEU A 189 -15.16 2.15 -12.20
C LEU A 189 -15.89 3.48 -11.93
N ASP A 190 -16.13 3.82 -10.68
CA ASP A 190 -16.76 5.09 -10.31
C ASP A 190 -15.88 6.29 -10.72
N LEU A 191 -14.57 6.19 -10.51
CA LEU A 191 -13.61 7.20 -10.93
C LEU A 191 -13.53 7.34 -12.47
N GLN A 192 -13.62 6.23 -13.20
CA GLN A 192 -13.68 6.24 -14.66
C GLN A 192 -14.97 6.88 -15.17
N ARG A 193 -16.15 6.48 -14.63
CA ARG A 193 -17.44 7.09 -14.96
C ARG A 193 -17.46 8.60 -14.69
N ALA A 194 -16.75 9.03 -13.66
CA ALA A 194 -16.58 10.45 -13.34
C ALA A 194 -15.55 11.17 -14.24
N GLY A 195 -14.92 10.49 -15.20
CA GLY A 195 -13.91 11.05 -16.09
C GLY A 195 -12.64 11.55 -15.38
N ARG A 196 -12.32 10.96 -14.22
CA ARG A 196 -11.19 11.40 -13.38
C ARG A 196 -9.92 10.59 -13.56
N VAL A 197 -9.98 9.48 -14.28
CA VAL A 197 -8.80 8.62 -14.50
C VAL A 197 -8.00 9.14 -15.69
N LEU A 198 -6.70 9.35 -15.48
CA LEU A 198 -5.78 9.84 -16.49
C LEU A 198 -5.09 8.67 -17.22
N PRO A 199 -4.67 8.86 -18.48
CA PRO A 199 -3.99 7.84 -19.30
C PRO A 199 -2.52 7.61 -18.89
N VAL A 200 -2.22 7.64 -17.59
CA VAL A 200 -0.88 7.35 -17.07
C VAL A 200 -0.55 5.88 -17.33
N PRO A 201 0.59 5.55 -17.97
CA PRO A 201 0.98 4.17 -18.22
C PRO A 201 1.05 3.33 -16.95
N HIS A 202 0.58 2.08 -17.03
CA HIS A 202 0.61 1.14 -15.89
C HIS A 202 2.02 0.93 -15.31
N HIS A 203 3.06 1.09 -16.12
CA HIS A 203 4.46 1.06 -15.66
C HIS A 203 4.73 1.96 -14.45
N PHE A 204 4.08 3.13 -14.37
CA PHE A 204 4.28 4.08 -13.27
C PHE A 204 3.39 3.82 -12.06
N LEU A 205 2.24 3.15 -12.25
CA LEU A 205 1.27 2.92 -11.19
C LEU A 205 1.76 1.85 -10.20
N ASN A 206 2.55 0.90 -10.68
CA ASN A 206 3.01 -0.24 -9.89
C ASN A 206 4.01 0.13 -8.76
N ASN A 207 4.55 1.34 -8.75
CA ASN A 207 5.57 1.75 -7.79
C ASN A 207 5.04 2.66 -6.66
N TYR A 208 3.72 2.87 -6.57
CA TYR A 208 3.08 3.77 -5.61
C TYR A 208 3.60 5.24 -5.67
N LEU A 209 4.31 5.58 -6.74
CA LEU A 209 4.92 6.90 -6.93
C LEU A 209 4.08 7.84 -7.79
N ALA A 210 3.22 7.27 -8.64
CA ALA A 210 2.37 8.04 -9.53
C ALA A 210 0.90 7.92 -9.11
N MET A 211 0.14 8.97 -9.38
CA MET A 211 -1.30 9.04 -9.24
C MET A 211 -1.90 9.26 -10.61
N ASN A 212 -2.88 8.43 -11.00
CA ASN A 212 -3.60 8.56 -12.26
C ASN A 212 -5.05 9.00 -12.05
N VAL A 213 -5.40 9.45 -10.87
CA VAL A 213 -6.75 9.93 -10.53
C VAL A 213 -6.67 11.41 -10.21
N ARG A 214 -7.44 12.25 -10.91
CA ARG A 214 -7.52 13.68 -10.57
C ARG A 214 -8.10 13.83 -9.16
N PRO A 215 -7.38 14.53 -8.24
CA PRO A 215 -7.90 14.78 -6.90
C PRO A 215 -9.24 15.50 -6.98
N LYS A 216 -10.14 15.22 -6.04
CA LYS A 216 -11.44 15.88 -5.99
C LYS A 216 -11.35 17.26 -5.32
N ASN A 217 -10.61 17.33 -4.22
CA ASN A 217 -10.60 18.50 -3.33
C ASN A 217 -9.27 19.27 -3.36
N TYR A 218 -8.39 18.97 -4.32
CA TYR A 218 -7.10 19.64 -4.49
C TYR A 218 -6.86 19.96 -5.96
N ASP A 219 -6.19 21.06 -6.24
CA ASP A 219 -5.38 21.16 -7.45
C ASP A 219 -4.09 20.33 -7.28
N TRP A 220 -3.50 19.91 -8.40
CA TRP A 220 -2.34 19.03 -8.40
C TRP A 220 -1.13 19.60 -7.68
N ALA A 221 -0.87 20.90 -7.82
CA ALA A 221 0.31 21.53 -7.22
C ALA A 221 0.18 21.54 -5.70
N THR A 222 -0.98 21.93 -5.17
CA THR A 222 -1.30 21.91 -3.74
C THR A 222 -1.27 20.48 -3.18
N PHE A 223 -1.83 19.51 -3.91
CA PHE A 223 -1.76 18.11 -3.49
C PHE A 223 -0.31 17.64 -3.32
N TYR A 224 0.54 17.88 -4.34
CA TYR A 224 1.95 17.49 -4.25
C TYR A 224 2.77 18.33 -3.26
N ASP A 225 2.35 19.54 -2.91
CA ASP A 225 2.95 20.28 -1.78
C ASP A 225 2.73 19.51 -0.47
N HIS A 226 1.53 19.06 -0.21
CA HIS A 226 1.20 18.27 0.99
C HIS A 226 1.94 16.93 1.00
N VAL A 227 1.97 16.21 -0.14
CA VAL A 227 2.67 14.92 -0.25
C VAL A 227 4.17 15.07 0.01
N VAL A 228 4.82 16.10 -0.58
CA VAL A 228 6.24 16.37 -0.37
C VAL A 228 6.52 16.76 1.07
N ASP A 229 5.68 17.61 1.66
CA ASP A 229 5.85 18.04 3.05
C ASP A 229 5.70 16.86 4.03
N LEU A 230 4.67 16.03 3.86
CA LEU A 230 4.47 14.82 4.66
C LEU A 230 5.65 13.85 4.53
N THR A 231 6.10 13.56 3.32
CA THR A 231 7.20 12.60 3.09
C THR A 231 8.52 13.12 3.64
N LYS A 232 8.82 14.41 3.46
CA LYS A 232 10.00 15.07 4.07
C LYS A 232 9.96 15.02 5.58
N TYR A 233 8.81 15.31 6.18
CA TYR A 233 8.63 15.23 7.63
C TYR A 233 8.87 13.82 8.15
N THR A 234 8.21 12.83 7.55
CA THR A 234 8.24 11.42 7.96
C THR A 234 9.64 10.82 7.86
N PHE A 235 10.38 11.18 6.82
CA PHE A 235 11.73 10.68 6.56
C PHE A 235 12.81 11.70 6.83
N SER A 236 12.54 12.73 7.67
CA SER A 236 13.58 13.61 8.20
C SER A 236 14.54 12.83 9.11
N TRP A 237 15.78 13.29 9.23
CA TRP A 237 16.78 12.68 10.13
C TRP A 237 16.27 12.59 11.57
N ARG A 238 15.49 13.57 12.01
CA ARG A 238 14.86 13.57 13.34
C ARG A 238 13.85 12.42 13.48
N ALA A 239 12.98 12.21 12.48
CA ALA A 239 12.00 11.14 12.50
C ALA A 239 12.67 9.76 12.38
N ILE A 240 13.67 9.61 11.51
CA ILE A 240 14.49 8.39 11.39
C ILE A 240 15.16 8.06 12.72
N GLY A 241 15.78 9.03 13.38
CA GLY A 241 16.41 8.85 14.69
C GLY A 241 15.42 8.47 15.79
N ARG A 242 14.20 9.05 15.80
CA ARG A 242 13.12 8.63 16.73
C ARG A 242 12.69 7.18 16.46
N ARG A 243 12.49 6.81 15.19
CA ARG A 243 12.10 5.46 14.79
C ARG A 243 13.18 4.43 15.19
N PHE A 244 14.45 4.76 14.95
CA PHE A 244 15.57 3.91 15.36
C PHE A 244 15.57 3.64 16.87
N ARG A 245 15.37 4.68 17.70
CA ARG A 245 15.32 4.53 19.17
C ARG A 245 14.08 3.81 19.68
N ALA A 246 12.96 3.92 18.98
CA ALA A 246 11.70 3.28 19.36
C ALA A 246 11.69 1.77 19.07
N ASN A 247 12.48 1.30 18.11
CA ASN A 247 12.61 -0.11 17.77
C ASN A 247 13.63 -0.78 18.70
N LYS A 248 13.23 -1.90 19.33
CA LYS A 248 14.04 -2.60 20.34
C LYS A 248 14.98 -3.65 19.75
N THR A 249 14.84 -3.98 18.47
CA THR A 249 15.58 -5.07 17.81
C THR A 249 16.52 -4.49 16.75
N ALA A 250 17.77 -4.97 16.72
CA ALA A 250 18.83 -4.39 15.87
C ALA A 250 18.51 -4.49 14.35
N ILE A 251 18.08 -5.67 13.89
CA ILE A 251 17.83 -5.91 12.46
C ILE A 251 16.67 -5.04 11.94
N PRO A 252 15.46 -5.04 12.53
CA PRO A 252 14.40 -4.14 12.14
C PRO A 252 14.77 -2.66 12.22
N SER A 253 15.55 -2.26 13.23
CA SER A 253 16.03 -0.88 13.35
C SER A 253 16.94 -0.50 12.18
N ALA A 254 17.89 -1.36 11.81
CA ALA A 254 18.77 -1.14 10.68
C ALA A 254 18.00 -1.11 9.35
N LEU A 255 17.07 -2.05 9.13
CA LEU A 255 16.21 -2.07 7.94
C LEU A 255 15.37 -0.81 7.81
N ASN A 256 14.80 -0.31 8.91
CA ASN A 256 14.08 0.95 8.95
C ASN A 256 14.95 2.13 8.49
N VAL A 257 16.19 2.22 8.95
CA VAL A 257 17.12 3.29 8.55
C VAL A 257 17.50 3.15 7.08
N ILE A 258 17.94 1.96 6.66
CA ILE A 258 18.33 1.70 5.27
C ILE A 258 17.19 2.07 4.33
N ARG A 259 15.99 1.55 4.55
CA ARG A 259 14.82 1.83 3.71
C ARG A 259 14.45 3.31 3.71
N ALA A 260 14.45 3.95 4.88
CA ALA A 260 14.12 5.38 4.97
C ALA A 260 15.11 6.26 4.19
N VAL A 261 16.41 5.91 4.18
CA VAL A 261 17.44 6.69 3.48
C VAL A 261 17.46 6.38 1.98
N THR A 262 17.44 5.10 1.61
CA THR A 262 17.61 4.68 0.20
C THR A 262 16.33 4.83 -0.62
N SER A 263 15.23 4.19 -0.18
CA SER A 263 13.98 4.17 -0.95
C SER A 263 13.19 5.46 -0.78
N GLU A 264 13.01 5.90 0.47
CA GLU A 264 12.09 7.01 0.72
C GLU A 264 12.75 8.38 0.46
N ARG A 265 13.86 8.68 1.13
CA ARG A 265 14.54 9.99 0.92
C ARG A 265 15.16 10.14 -0.46
N ALA A 266 15.96 9.17 -0.87
CA ALA A 266 16.73 9.29 -2.11
C ALA A 266 15.86 9.15 -3.37
N VAL A 267 14.81 8.33 -3.33
CA VAL A 267 14.00 8.07 -4.52
C VAL A 267 12.65 8.75 -4.44
N ARG A 268 11.81 8.42 -3.44
CA ARG A 268 10.42 8.87 -3.38
C ARG A 268 10.29 10.38 -3.19
N VAL A 269 10.99 10.95 -2.23
CA VAL A 269 10.96 12.42 -2.01
C VAL A 269 11.39 13.16 -3.26
N GLY A 270 12.52 12.76 -3.87
CA GLY A 270 13.02 13.38 -5.10
C GLY A 270 12.04 13.26 -6.27
N HIS A 271 11.35 12.11 -6.41
CA HIS A 271 10.34 11.95 -7.43
C HIS A 271 9.15 12.91 -7.21
N HIS A 272 8.60 12.97 -6.00
CA HIS A 272 7.47 13.87 -5.72
C HIS A 272 7.85 15.35 -5.87
N GLU A 273 9.07 15.74 -5.49
CA GLU A 273 9.58 17.08 -5.74
C GLU A 273 9.70 17.41 -7.23
N SER A 274 10.15 16.45 -8.04
CA SER A 274 10.24 16.58 -9.50
C SER A 274 8.86 16.77 -10.12
N VAL A 275 7.89 15.92 -9.77
CA VAL A 275 6.51 16.05 -10.28
C VAL A 275 5.90 17.39 -9.86
N ARG A 276 6.06 17.81 -8.62
CA ARG A 276 5.62 19.13 -8.13
C ARG A 276 6.22 20.27 -8.92
N ALA A 277 7.52 20.21 -9.20
CA ALA A 277 8.20 21.25 -9.97
C ALA A 277 7.66 21.31 -11.41
N GLN A 278 7.52 20.16 -12.07
CA GLN A 278 7.00 20.07 -13.43
C GLN A 278 5.56 20.61 -13.53
N LEU A 279 4.68 20.26 -12.59
CA LEU A 279 3.31 20.78 -12.52
C LEU A 279 3.25 22.30 -12.43
N ARG A 280 4.28 22.96 -11.86
CA ARG A 280 4.36 24.41 -11.74
C ARG A 280 4.98 25.09 -12.95
N THR A 281 5.91 24.44 -13.63
CA THR A 281 6.77 25.09 -14.65
C THR A 281 6.50 24.60 -16.05
N ASP A 282 5.90 23.41 -16.24
CA ASP A 282 5.66 22.80 -17.56
C ASP A 282 4.17 22.81 -17.90
N PRO A 283 3.73 23.63 -18.86
CA PRO A 283 2.32 23.66 -19.29
C PRO A 283 1.83 22.35 -19.90
N GLN A 284 2.70 21.55 -20.54
CA GLN A 284 2.31 20.26 -21.13
C GLN A 284 2.00 19.24 -20.02
N VAL A 285 2.85 19.19 -18.98
CA VAL A 285 2.61 18.34 -17.81
C VAL A 285 1.32 18.75 -17.14
N ARG A 286 1.08 20.04 -16.93
CA ARG A 286 -0.14 20.55 -16.31
C ARG A 286 -1.39 20.14 -17.10
N ARG A 287 -1.41 20.38 -18.41
CA ARG A 287 -2.54 19.99 -19.28
C ARG A 287 -2.83 18.50 -19.27
N PHE A 288 -1.78 17.67 -19.20
CA PHE A 288 -1.96 16.22 -19.08
C PHE A 288 -2.60 15.84 -17.74
N PHE A 289 -2.11 16.37 -16.63
CA PHE A 289 -2.66 16.08 -15.29
C PHE A 289 -4.05 16.69 -15.08
N ASP A 290 -4.37 17.82 -15.72
CA ASP A 290 -5.71 18.41 -15.69
C ASP A 290 -6.70 17.66 -16.61
N GLY A 291 -6.22 16.67 -17.38
CA GLY A 291 -7.03 15.89 -18.31
C GLY A 291 -7.43 16.66 -19.57
N GLU A 292 -6.71 17.72 -19.90
CA GLU A 292 -6.90 18.53 -21.12
C GLU A 292 -6.10 17.98 -22.31
N SER A 293 -5.24 17.00 -22.08
CA SER A 293 -4.40 16.36 -23.10
C SER A 293 -4.13 14.91 -22.74
N ASP A 294 -4.28 14.01 -23.70
CA ASP A 294 -3.89 12.60 -23.59
C ASP A 294 -2.41 12.39 -23.99
N LEU A 295 -1.72 13.44 -24.41
CA LEU A 295 -0.34 13.35 -24.81
C LEU A 295 0.57 13.20 -23.57
N LEU A 296 1.13 11.98 -23.44
CA LEU A 296 2.04 11.68 -22.34
C LEU A 296 3.25 12.63 -22.37
N PRO A 297 3.56 13.34 -21.27
CA PRO A 297 4.74 14.20 -21.21
C PRO A 297 6.03 13.43 -21.52
N SER A 298 6.96 14.08 -22.24
CA SER A 298 8.20 13.45 -22.72
C SER A 298 9.04 12.82 -21.59
N THR A 299 9.05 13.44 -20.43
CA THR A 299 9.75 12.97 -19.22
C THR A 299 9.31 11.57 -18.77
N TYR A 300 8.04 11.21 -18.97
CA TYR A 300 7.55 9.85 -18.68
C TYR A 300 8.08 8.84 -19.70
N GLY A 301 8.08 9.17 -20.99
CA GLY A 301 8.63 8.31 -22.05
C GLY A 301 10.14 8.08 -21.88
N GLU A 302 10.89 9.12 -21.54
CA GLU A 302 12.31 9.04 -21.23
C GLU A 302 12.60 8.16 -20.02
N ARG A 303 11.79 8.29 -18.97
CA ARG A 303 11.92 7.46 -17.77
C ARG A 303 11.69 5.98 -18.08
N VAL A 304 10.62 5.63 -18.81
CA VAL A 304 10.37 4.24 -19.21
C VAL A 304 11.54 3.68 -20.03
N ARG A 305 12.08 4.50 -20.96
CA ARG A 305 13.25 4.10 -21.75
C ARG A 305 14.45 3.80 -20.86
N ASN A 306 14.73 4.64 -19.87
CA ASN A 306 15.83 4.46 -18.93
C ASN A 306 15.61 3.23 -18.03
N ASP A 307 14.39 3.03 -17.52
CA ASP A 307 14.03 1.92 -16.65
C ASP A 307 14.11 0.56 -17.40
N LEU A 308 13.72 0.52 -18.66
CA LEU A 308 13.78 -0.67 -19.50
C LEU A 308 15.16 -0.92 -20.13
N GLY A 309 15.96 0.14 -20.33
CA GLY A 309 17.29 0.04 -20.93
C GLY A 309 17.29 -0.76 -22.24
N PRO A 310 18.06 -1.87 -22.32
CA PRO A 310 18.15 -2.70 -23.53
C PRO A 310 16.83 -3.33 -23.96
N LEU A 311 15.82 -3.42 -23.08
CA LEU A 311 14.51 -3.98 -23.40
C LEU A 311 13.60 -2.98 -24.12
N TRP A 312 13.93 -1.69 -24.11
CA TRP A 312 13.15 -0.64 -24.75
C TRP A 312 12.74 -0.93 -26.21
N PRO A 313 13.64 -1.40 -27.11
CA PRO A 313 13.28 -1.69 -28.50
C PRO A 313 12.24 -2.80 -28.66
N HIS A 314 12.05 -3.63 -27.64
CA HIS A 314 11.10 -4.75 -27.62
C HIS A 314 9.73 -4.36 -27.04
N LEU A 315 9.56 -3.12 -26.60
CA LEU A 315 8.28 -2.66 -26.06
C LEU A 315 7.22 -2.65 -27.18
N PRO A 316 6.06 -3.30 -26.99
CA PRO A 316 5.00 -3.30 -27.98
C PRO A 316 4.55 -1.89 -28.35
N LYS A 317 4.20 -1.68 -29.61
CA LYS A 317 3.62 -0.41 -30.07
C LYS A 317 2.36 -0.10 -29.25
N GLY A 318 2.29 1.10 -28.70
CA GLY A 318 1.16 1.54 -27.88
C GLY A 318 1.22 1.11 -26.40
N ALA A 319 2.26 0.41 -25.95
CA ALA A 319 2.38 -0.04 -24.55
C ALA A 319 2.43 1.10 -23.50
N LEU A 320 2.75 2.31 -23.95
CA LEU A 320 2.68 3.51 -23.08
C LEU A 320 1.31 4.21 -23.12
N TYR A 321 0.39 3.71 -23.93
CA TYR A 321 -0.95 4.26 -23.99
C TYR A 321 -1.89 3.46 -23.09
N HIS A 322 -2.51 4.14 -22.14
CA HIS A 322 -3.57 3.60 -21.30
C HIS A 322 -4.87 4.33 -21.64
N ASN A 323 -5.85 3.60 -22.19
CA ASN A 323 -7.19 4.13 -22.39
C ASN A 323 -7.99 3.99 -21.08
N PRO A 324 -8.25 5.07 -20.34
CA PRO A 324 -8.98 4.99 -19.08
C PRO A 324 -10.45 4.56 -19.24
N ASN A 325 -11.02 4.66 -20.46
CA ASN A 325 -12.40 4.28 -20.77
C ASN A 325 -12.55 2.83 -21.23
N ALA A 326 -11.47 2.12 -21.54
CA ALA A 326 -11.52 0.76 -22.10
C ALA A 326 -12.35 -0.23 -21.27
N TYR A 327 -12.40 -0.03 -19.96
CA TYR A 327 -13.14 -0.89 -19.03
C TYR A 327 -14.63 -0.56 -18.97
N LEU A 328 -15.01 0.69 -19.19
CA LEU A 328 -16.42 1.10 -19.31
C LEU A 328 -17.03 0.53 -20.59
N ASP A 329 -16.29 0.58 -21.70
CA ASP A 329 -16.73 0.03 -22.98
C ASP A 329 -16.96 -1.48 -22.89
N SER A 330 -16.09 -2.21 -22.19
CA SER A 330 -16.24 -3.65 -21.97
C SER A 330 -17.39 -4.00 -21.02
N GLU A 331 -17.71 -3.16 -20.06
CA GLU A 331 -18.87 -3.32 -19.18
C GLU A 331 -20.18 -3.17 -19.98
N ASN A 332 -20.29 -2.13 -20.78
CA ASN A 332 -21.42 -1.91 -21.67
C ASN A 332 -21.61 -3.07 -22.68
N ALA A 333 -20.51 -3.64 -23.19
CA ALA A 333 -20.56 -4.80 -24.08
C ALA A 333 -21.05 -6.06 -23.37
N LEU A 334 -20.62 -6.30 -22.11
CA LEU A 334 -21.08 -7.45 -21.32
C LEU A 334 -22.56 -7.32 -20.90
N GLU A 335 -23.01 -6.12 -20.55
CA GLU A 335 -24.41 -5.86 -20.25
C GLU A 335 -25.30 -6.03 -21.50
N ALA A 336 -24.80 -5.66 -22.68
CA ALA A 336 -25.53 -5.85 -23.94
C ALA A 336 -25.65 -7.33 -24.34
N ILE A 337 -24.69 -8.18 -23.95
CA ILE A 337 -24.73 -9.64 -24.16
C ILE A 337 -25.66 -10.33 -23.15
N ALA A 338 -25.79 -9.77 -21.95
CA ALA A 338 -26.62 -10.34 -20.87
C ALA A 338 -28.12 -9.97 -21.00
N ARG A 339 -28.48 -9.04 -21.90
CA ARG A 339 -29.86 -8.66 -22.27
C ARG A 339 -30.31 -9.42 -23.52
#